data_9bd849832a36f43620261405571e7e98
#
_entry.id   9bd849832a36f43620261405571e7e98
#
_cell.length_a   1.000
_cell.length_b   1.000
_cell.length_c   1.000
_cell.angle_alpha   90.00
_cell.angle_beta   90.00
_cell.angle_gamma   90.00
#
_symmetry.space_group_name_H-M   'P 1'
#
loop_
_entity.id
_entity.type
_entity.pdbx_description
1 polymer ?
#
loop_
_entity_poly.entity_id
_entity_poly.type
_entity_poly.pdbx_seq_one_letter_code
_entity_poly.pdbx_strand_id
1 'polypeptide(L)'
;MDKLKTVDVFMGTRPEAIKMAPVVAALKQHGGLRCRVVGTGQHREMFHQVAGELGFTVDVDLDTMQPNQTLAGLTARLMHKIDGWLEGSQPDIALVQGDTTTVFVAALACFYRRIPIGHVEAGLRTPSILAPFPEELNRRLASRIVSLHFAPTRSAQAALLREGVAEDTIEVTGNTVVDALFMELSRQAEPSIRASVEASLTTAIGPDWATRPFVLITGHRRESFGEGFEQICRAIRTLALRYPEYRFIYPVHLNPNVQRPVNRLLKGVANICLIPPQGYRNFVALMNRCKLILTDSGGVQEEAPSLGKPVLVMRETTERPEGIEAGTALLVGAAETAIVDNTIRLLDETPAYDAMANAVNPYGDGRAAERIVARIGRFFGLQ
;
A
#
# COMPACT_ATOMS: atom_id res chain seq x y z
N MET A 1 25.89 -9.41 -28.68
CA MET A 1 25.13 -8.69 -27.65
C MET A 1 23.95 -9.60 -27.31
N ASP A 2 23.89 -10.11 -26.09
CA ASP A 2 22.75 -10.91 -25.67
C ASP A 2 21.47 -10.07 -25.74
N LYS A 3 20.39 -10.68 -26.27
CA LYS A 3 19.10 -10.00 -26.44
C LYS A 3 18.54 -9.68 -25.04
N LEU A 4 18.23 -8.41 -24.76
CA LEU A 4 17.59 -7.99 -23.51
C LEU A 4 16.34 -8.82 -23.24
N LYS A 5 16.19 -9.29 -22.01
CA LYS A 5 14.99 -9.99 -21.56
C LYS A 5 13.87 -8.98 -21.28
N THR A 6 12.72 -9.16 -21.90
CA THR A 6 11.58 -8.25 -21.77
C THR A 6 10.69 -8.68 -20.59
N VAL A 7 10.47 -7.73 -19.69
CA VAL A 7 9.61 -7.87 -18.51
C VAL A 7 8.39 -6.97 -18.67
N ASP A 8 7.21 -7.55 -18.80
CA ASP A 8 5.93 -6.82 -18.79
C ASP A 8 5.41 -6.71 -17.36
N VAL A 9 5.18 -5.50 -16.89
CA VAL A 9 4.65 -5.22 -15.54
C VAL A 9 3.20 -4.79 -15.66
N PHE A 10 2.28 -5.70 -15.30
CA PHE A 10 0.85 -5.43 -15.32
C PHE A 10 0.39 -4.73 -14.04
N MET A 11 -0.34 -3.64 -14.18
CA MET A 11 -0.95 -2.93 -13.06
C MET A 11 -2.17 -2.12 -13.52
N GLY A 12 -3.17 -1.98 -12.65
CA GLY A 12 -4.42 -1.31 -13.00
C GLY A 12 -4.95 -0.36 -11.94
N THR A 13 -4.36 -0.37 -10.74
CA THR A 13 -4.80 0.42 -9.61
C THR A 13 -3.69 1.32 -9.06
N ARG A 14 -4.09 2.37 -8.33
CA ARG A 14 -3.14 3.26 -7.66
C ARG A 14 -2.24 2.54 -6.65
N PRO A 15 -2.74 1.64 -5.77
CA PRO A 15 -1.86 0.88 -4.87
C PRO A 15 -0.82 0.03 -5.59
N GLU A 16 -1.20 -0.61 -6.70
CA GLU A 16 -0.26 -1.37 -7.54
C GLU A 16 0.81 -0.44 -8.13
N ALA A 17 0.42 0.73 -8.66
CA ALA A 17 1.36 1.71 -9.20
C ALA A 17 2.39 2.16 -8.15
N ILE A 18 1.95 2.44 -6.91
CA ILE A 18 2.83 2.84 -5.82
C ILE A 18 3.83 1.72 -5.50
N LYS A 19 3.33 0.50 -5.27
CA LYS A 19 4.15 -0.64 -4.87
C LYS A 19 5.11 -1.12 -5.98
N MET A 20 4.71 -0.96 -7.25
CA MET A 20 5.53 -1.37 -8.39
C MET A 20 6.49 -0.29 -8.90
N ALA A 21 6.33 0.98 -8.52
CA ALA A 21 7.22 2.05 -8.95
C ALA A 21 8.70 1.78 -8.67
N PRO A 22 9.12 1.33 -7.46
CA PRO A 22 10.51 0.97 -7.20
C PRO A 22 10.98 -0.23 -8.01
N VAL A 23 10.12 -1.21 -8.27
CA VAL A 23 10.45 -2.37 -9.12
C VAL A 23 10.66 -1.94 -10.57
N VAL A 24 9.80 -1.07 -11.11
CA VAL A 24 9.95 -0.49 -12.45
C VAL A 24 11.26 0.30 -12.56
N ALA A 25 11.58 1.11 -11.55
CA ALA A 25 12.84 1.86 -11.51
C ALA A 25 14.06 0.93 -11.51
N ALA A 26 14.07 -0.10 -10.67
CA ALA A 26 15.15 -1.08 -10.60
C ALA A 26 15.29 -1.90 -11.90
N LEU A 27 14.16 -2.33 -12.51
CA LEU A 27 14.18 -3.01 -13.82
C LEU A 27 14.78 -2.15 -14.93
N LYS A 28 14.44 -0.85 -14.97
CA LYS A 28 14.98 0.09 -15.97
C LYS A 28 16.48 0.36 -15.81
N GLN A 29 17.01 0.18 -14.60
CA GLN A 29 18.46 0.33 -14.31
C GLN A 29 19.26 -0.94 -14.62
N HIS A 30 18.60 -2.10 -14.73
CA HIS A 30 19.30 -3.38 -14.95
C HIS A 30 19.70 -3.55 -16.42
N GLY A 31 21.00 -3.66 -16.70
CA GLY A 31 21.55 -3.68 -18.07
C GLY A 31 21.09 -4.85 -18.95
N GLY A 32 20.57 -5.94 -18.39
CA GLY A 32 20.11 -7.14 -19.12
C GLY A 32 18.59 -7.23 -19.30
N LEU A 33 17.81 -6.30 -18.71
CA LEU A 33 16.36 -6.34 -18.70
C LEU A 33 15.75 -5.13 -19.44
N ARG A 34 14.64 -5.35 -20.11
CA ARG A 34 13.80 -4.32 -20.72
C ARG A 34 12.44 -4.31 -20.03
N CYS A 35 12.13 -3.27 -19.29
CA CYS A 35 10.84 -3.10 -18.62
C CYS A 35 9.82 -2.45 -19.56
N ARG A 36 8.59 -3.00 -19.61
CA ARG A 36 7.40 -2.37 -20.18
C ARG A 36 6.28 -2.36 -19.16
N VAL A 37 5.70 -1.20 -18.93
CA VAL A 37 4.56 -1.02 -18.02
C VAL A 37 3.27 -1.14 -18.81
N VAL A 38 2.45 -2.13 -18.46
CA VAL A 38 1.17 -2.43 -19.11
C VAL A 38 0.04 -2.06 -18.14
N GLY A 39 -0.60 -0.92 -18.41
CA GLY A 39 -1.76 -0.45 -17.68
C GLY A 39 -3.02 -1.19 -18.09
N THR A 40 -3.81 -1.69 -17.16
CA THR A 40 -5.09 -2.32 -17.41
C THR A 40 -6.27 -1.34 -17.35
N GLY A 41 -6.00 -0.07 -17.08
CA GLY A 41 -6.99 1.01 -17.17
C GLY A 41 -8.12 0.97 -16.15
N GLN A 42 -7.94 0.35 -14.98
CA GLN A 42 -9.00 0.32 -13.95
C GLN A 42 -9.38 1.72 -13.41
N HIS A 43 -8.43 2.70 -13.47
CA HIS A 43 -8.64 4.11 -13.10
C HIS A 43 -7.67 4.98 -13.90
N ARG A 44 -7.87 5.07 -15.22
CA ARG A 44 -6.92 5.61 -16.21
C ARG A 44 -6.28 6.94 -15.79
N GLU A 45 -7.05 8.00 -15.62
CA GLU A 45 -6.51 9.33 -15.32
C GLU A 45 -5.74 9.34 -13.99
N MET A 46 -6.33 8.80 -12.93
CA MET A 46 -5.71 8.72 -11.62
C MET A 46 -4.45 7.84 -11.63
N PHE A 47 -4.46 6.76 -12.42
CA PHE A 47 -3.32 5.87 -12.57
C PHE A 47 -2.15 6.55 -13.30
N HIS A 48 -2.40 7.23 -14.42
CA HIS A 48 -1.39 7.98 -15.17
C HIS A 48 -0.82 9.16 -14.35
N GLN A 49 -1.66 9.87 -13.59
CA GLN A 49 -1.20 10.91 -12.67
C GLN A 49 -0.23 10.35 -11.64
N VAL A 50 -0.60 9.26 -10.97
CA VAL A 50 0.26 8.62 -9.96
C VAL A 50 1.55 8.08 -10.58
N ALA A 51 1.49 7.46 -11.77
CA ALA A 51 2.67 7.00 -12.48
C ALA A 51 3.64 8.16 -12.76
N GLY A 52 3.13 9.30 -13.23
CA GLY A 52 3.92 10.53 -13.45
C GLY A 52 4.51 11.08 -12.15
N GLU A 53 3.72 11.15 -11.08
CA GLU A 53 4.20 11.56 -9.74
C GLU A 53 5.30 10.62 -9.23
N LEU A 54 5.21 9.33 -9.51
CA LEU A 54 6.20 8.30 -9.15
C LEU A 54 7.34 8.15 -10.17
N GLY A 55 7.34 8.95 -11.26
CA GLY A 55 8.43 9.07 -12.24
C GLY A 55 8.56 7.91 -13.20
N PHE A 56 7.48 7.24 -13.52
CA PHE A 56 7.44 6.29 -14.62
C PHE A 56 6.29 6.59 -15.58
N THR A 57 6.38 6.05 -16.79
CA THR A 57 5.33 6.15 -17.81
C THR A 57 4.69 4.79 -18.02
N VAL A 58 3.42 4.81 -18.41
CA VAL A 58 2.70 3.63 -18.88
C VAL A 58 3.01 3.46 -20.36
N ASP A 59 3.68 2.35 -20.73
CA ASP A 59 4.07 2.10 -22.13
C ASP A 59 2.87 1.65 -22.98
N VAL A 60 1.93 0.93 -22.37
CA VAL A 60 0.71 0.42 -23.01
C VAL A 60 -0.48 0.56 -22.06
N ASP A 61 -1.59 1.08 -22.57
CA ASP A 61 -2.85 1.16 -21.83
C ASP A 61 -3.90 0.29 -22.53
N LEU A 62 -4.37 -0.74 -21.86
CA LEU A 62 -5.32 -1.71 -22.42
C LEU A 62 -6.78 -1.23 -22.35
N ASP A 63 -7.07 -0.15 -21.62
CA ASP A 63 -8.38 0.48 -21.52
C ASP A 63 -9.53 -0.53 -21.26
N THR A 64 -9.55 -1.10 -20.06
CA THR A 64 -10.52 -2.16 -19.71
C THR A 64 -11.72 -1.67 -18.88
N MET A 65 -11.71 -0.40 -18.44
CA MET A 65 -12.75 0.14 -17.58
C MET A 65 -14.04 0.45 -18.33
N GLN A 66 -15.16 0.10 -17.70
CA GLN A 66 -16.49 0.52 -18.13
C GLN A 66 -17.33 0.91 -16.90
N PRO A 67 -18.22 1.92 -17.05
CA PRO A 67 -19.16 2.26 -15.97
C PRO A 67 -20.02 1.06 -15.56
N ASN A 68 -20.28 0.91 -14.25
CA ASN A 68 -21.17 -0.11 -13.68
C ASN A 68 -20.85 -1.56 -14.08
N GLN A 69 -19.58 -1.86 -14.33
CA GLN A 69 -19.16 -3.21 -14.72
C GLN A 69 -19.31 -4.23 -13.60
N THR A 70 -19.73 -5.45 -13.95
CA THR A 70 -19.68 -6.61 -13.04
C THR A 70 -18.26 -7.19 -12.97
N LEU A 71 -17.94 -7.95 -11.92
CA LEU A 71 -16.66 -8.66 -11.84
C LEU A 71 -16.45 -9.62 -13.02
N ALA A 72 -17.48 -10.35 -13.42
CA ALA A 72 -17.43 -11.25 -14.56
C ALA A 72 -17.14 -10.49 -15.87
N GLY A 73 -17.80 -9.34 -16.08
CA GLY A 73 -17.58 -8.49 -17.25
C GLY A 73 -16.16 -7.90 -17.29
N LEU A 74 -15.63 -7.48 -16.13
CA LEU A 74 -14.26 -7.01 -16.02
C LEU A 74 -13.27 -8.13 -16.33
N THR A 75 -13.45 -9.32 -15.74
CA THR A 75 -12.62 -10.50 -15.98
C THR A 75 -12.56 -10.88 -17.47
N ALA A 76 -13.70 -10.91 -18.13
CA ALA A 76 -13.77 -11.24 -19.55
C ALA A 76 -13.02 -10.23 -20.44
N ARG A 77 -13.18 -8.92 -20.16
CA ARG A 77 -12.46 -7.87 -20.91
C ARG A 77 -10.97 -7.87 -20.64
N LEU A 78 -10.56 -8.02 -19.38
CA LEU A 78 -9.15 -8.15 -19.01
C LEU A 78 -8.52 -9.32 -19.76
N MET A 79 -9.16 -10.50 -19.73
CA MET A 79 -8.67 -11.69 -20.44
C MET A 79 -8.48 -11.40 -21.93
N HIS A 80 -9.50 -10.88 -22.61
CA HIS A 80 -9.44 -10.59 -24.04
C HIS A 80 -8.34 -9.57 -24.38
N LYS A 81 -8.24 -8.49 -23.62
CA LYS A 81 -7.28 -7.41 -23.88
C LYS A 81 -5.84 -7.83 -23.57
N ILE A 82 -5.62 -8.53 -22.44
CA ILE A 82 -4.28 -9.00 -22.06
C ILE A 82 -3.83 -10.11 -23.02
N ASP A 83 -4.69 -11.06 -23.39
CA ASP A 83 -4.34 -12.12 -24.33
C ASP A 83 -3.97 -11.53 -25.71
N GLY A 84 -4.77 -10.58 -26.23
CA GLY A 84 -4.45 -9.88 -27.48
C GLY A 84 -3.12 -9.10 -27.42
N TRP A 85 -2.79 -8.48 -26.28
CA TRP A 85 -1.49 -7.86 -26.09
C TRP A 85 -0.35 -8.88 -26.11
N LEU A 86 -0.49 -9.97 -25.36
CA LEU A 86 0.54 -11.02 -25.24
C LEU A 86 0.81 -11.73 -26.57
N GLU A 87 -0.18 -11.84 -27.47
CA GLU A 87 -0.02 -12.41 -28.81
C GLU A 87 1.06 -11.69 -29.64
N GLY A 88 1.04 -10.35 -29.61
CA GLY A 88 2.01 -9.54 -30.34
C GLY A 88 3.30 -9.22 -29.56
N SER A 89 3.23 -9.15 -28.22
CA SER A 89 4.31 -8.60 -27.41
C SER A 89 5.33 -9.63 -26.93
N GLN A 90 4.90 -10.86 -26.67
CA GLN A 90 5.70 -12.02 -26.25
C GLN A 90 6.82 -11.68 -25.24
N PRO A 91 6.50 -11.22 -24.01
CA PRO A 91 7.51 -10.95 -23.00
C PRO A 91 8.20 -12.25 -22.52
N ASP A 92 9.46 -12.13 -22.07
CA ASP A 92 10.17 -13.27 -21.47
C ASP A 92 9.61 -13.63 -20.09
N ILE A 93 9.07 -12.65 -19.35
CA ILE A 93 8.39 -12.81 -18.06
C ILE A 93 7.37 -11.68 -17.86
N ALA A 94 6.29 -11.95 -17.14
CA ALA A 94 5.33 -10.96 -16.68
C ALA A 94 5.45 -10.78 -15.16
N LEU A 95 5.20 -9.56 -14.65
CA LEU A 95 5.07 -9.27 -13.22
C LEU A 95 3.67 -8.78 -12.92
N VAL A 96 3.13 -9.26 -11.81
CA VAL A 96 1.86 -8.83 -11.22
C VAL A 96 2.06 -8.52 -9.72
N GLN A 97 1.23 -7.66 -9.12
CA GLN A 97 1.37 -7.27 -7.72
C GLN A 97 0.04 -7.36 -6.98
N GLY A 98 0.04 -7.99 -5.81
CA GLY A 98 -1.10 -8.02 -4.91
C GLY A 98 -2.17 -9.04 -5.30
N ASP A 99 -3.45 -8.60 -5.29
CA ASP A 99 -4.60 -9.52 -5.28
C ASP A 99 -5.81 -9.04 -6.11
N THR A 100 -5.63 -8.03 -6.94
CA THR A 100 -6.72 -7.51 -7.78
C THR A 100 -7.15 -8.53 -8.86
N THR A 101 -8.30 -8.28 -9.50
CA THR A 101 -8.73 -9.07 -10.67
C THR A 101 -7.70 -9.00 -11.80
N THR A 102 -6.99 -7.88 -11.96
CA THR A 102 -5.87 -7.75 -12.90
C THR A 102 -4.79 -8.80 -12.64
N VAL A 103 -4.40 -9.02 -11.38
CA VAL A 103 -3.38 -10.00 -10.99
C VAL A 103 -3.76 -11.40 -11.44
N PHE A 104 -4.96 -11.84 -11.07
CA PHE A 104 -5.43 -13.18 -11.42
C PHE A 104 -5.56 -13.36 -12.94
N VAL A 105 -6.17 -12.41 -13.63
CA VAL A 105 -6.42 -12.54 -15.07
C VAL A 105 -5.12 -12.43 -15.88
N ALA A 106 -4.21 -11.53 -15.52
CA ALA A 106 -2.90 -11.45 -16.19
C ALA A 106 -2.09 -12.73 -15.97
N ALA A 107 -2.09 -13.27 -14.74
CA ALA A 107 -1.44 -14.54 -14.47
C ALA A 107 -2.03 -15.68 -15.31
N LEU A 108 -3.35 -15.78 -15.42
CA LEU A 108 -4.02 -16.82 -16.20
C LEU A 108 -3.75 -16.69 -17.71
N ALA A 109 -3.79 -15.46 -18.25
CA ALA A 109 -3.51 -15.22 -19.67
C ALA A 109 -2.04 -15.57 -20.02
N CYS A 110 -1.09 -15.18 -19.18
CA CYS A 110 0.32 -15.54 -19.32
C CYS A 110 0.53 -17.05 -19.25
N PHE A 111 -0.15 -17.75 -18.30
CA PHE A 111 -0.08 -19.20 -18.18
C PHE A 111 -0.55 -19.90 -19.46
N TYR A 112 -1.64 -19.48 -20.08
CA TYR A 112 -2.14 -20.03 -21.35
C TYR A 112 -1.12 -19.89 -22.48
N ARG A 113 -0.32 -18.83 -22.46
CA ARG A 113 0.74 -18.58 -23.44
C ARG A 113 2.11 -19.10 -23.03
N ARG A 114 2.21 -19.81 -21.90
CA ARG A 114 3.46 -20.37 -21.34
C ARG A 114 4.51 -19.27 -21.06
N ILE A 115 4.06 -18.08 -20.72
CA ILE A 115 4.93 -16.97 -20.28
C ILE A 115 5.11 -17.09 -18.77
N PRO A 116 6.36 -17.14 -18.25
CA PRO A 116 6.62 -17.15 -16.82
C PRO A 116 6.05 -15.90 -16.13
N ILE A 117 5.66 -16.06 -14.87
CA ILE A 117 5.02 -14.99 -14.10
C ILE A 117 5.71 -14.85 -12.76
N GLY A 118 6.07 -13.61 -12.38
CA GLY A 118 6.49 -13.24 -11.04
C GLY A 118 5.37 -12.52 -10.31
N HIS A 119 5.06 -12.96 -9.09
CA HIS A 119 4.02 -12.36 -8.25
C HIS A 119 4.65 -11.62 -7.07
N VAL A 120 4.56 -10.30 -7.09
CA VAL A 120 5.01 -9.39 -6.02
C VAL A 120 3.93 -9.32 -4.94
N GLU A 121 4.33 -9.39 -3.68
CA GLU A 121 3.43 -9.48 -2.51
C GLU A 121 2.66 -10.81 -2.48
N ALA A 122 3.32 -11.90 -2.85
CA ALA A 122 2.75 -13.24 -2.86
C ALA A 122 2.63 -13.81 -1.43
N GLY A 123 1.58 -14.61 -1.19
CA GLY A 123 1.46 -15.42 0.03
C GLY A 123 0.71 -14.79 1.18
N LEU A 124 0.20 -13.57 1.07
CA LEU A 124 -0.76 -13.04 2.04
C LEU A 124 -2.03 -13.90 2.05
N ARG A 125 -2.53 -14.24 3.24
CA ARG A 125 -3.71 -15.10 3.40
C ARG A 125 -4.63 -14.61 4.50
N THR A 126 -5.92 -14.86 4.28
CA THR A 126 -6.96 -14.75 5.31
C THR A 126 -7.64 -16.10 5.50
N PRO A 127 -8.30 -16.33 6.66
CA PRO A 127 -8.99 -17.60 6.92
C PRO A 127 -10.15 -17.89 5.97
N SER A 128 -10.81 -16.84 5.44
CA SER A 128 -11.99 -16.96 4.59
C SER A 128 -11.73 -16.54 3.16
N ILE A 129 -12.02 -17.41 2.21
CA ILE A 129 -11.93 -17.09 0.77
C ILE A 129 -12.88 -15.95 0.32
N LEU A 130 -13.87 -15.63 1.17
CA LEU A 130 -14.85 -14.57 0.92
C LEU A 130 -14.52 -13.25 1.63
N ALA A 131 -13.37 -13.18 2.33
CA ALA A 131 -12.98 -11.98 3.07
C ALA A 131 -11.46 -11.77 3.08
N PRO A 132 -10.95 -10.75 2.37
CA PRO A 132 -11.66 -9.84 1.46
C PRO A 132 -12.15 -10.54 0.18
N PHE A 133 -13.22 -10.01 -0.40
CA PHE A 133 -13.79 -10.55 -1.64
C PHE A 133 -13.68 -9.51 -2.77
N PRO A 134 -13.15 -9.88 -3.95
CA PRO A 134 -12.70 -11.21 -4.41
C PRO A 134 -11.20 -11.50 -4.17
N GLU A 135 -10.49 -10.65 -3.42
CA GLU A 135 -9.03 -10.59 -3.35
C GLU A 135 -8.40 -11.90 -2.82
N GLU A 136 -8.98 -12.52 -1.78
CA GLU A 136 -8.43 -13.78 -1.24
C GLU A 136 -8.49 -14.92 -2.25
N LEU A 137 -9.56 -14.99 -3.05
CA LEU A 137 -9.65 -15.97 -4.14
C LEU A 137 -8.59 -15.72 -5.20
N ASN A 138 -8.43 -14.45 -5.63
CA ASN A 138 -7.48 -14.07 -6.66
C ASN A 138 -6.05 -14.50 -6.29
N ARG A 139 -5.60 -14.20 -5.05
CA ARG A 139 -4.24 -14.55 -4.62
C ARG A 139 -4.02 -16.05 -4.47
N ARG A 140 -5.04 -16.82 -4.05
CA ARG A 140 -4.94 -18.29 -3.98
C ARG A 140 -4.83 -18.92 -5.37
N LEU A 141 -5.63 -18.47 -6.33
CA LEU A 141 -5.58 -18.95 -7.70
C LEU A 141 -4.28 -18.55 -8.40
N ALA A 142 -3.86 -17.28 -8.27
CA ALA A 142 -2.59 -16.83 -8.83
C ALA A 142 -1.41 -17.65 -8.32
N SER A 143 -1.34 -17.98 -7.03
CA SER A 143 -0.25 -18.76 -6.44
C SER A 143 -0.07 -20.15 -7.08
N ARG A 144 -1.08 -20.70 -7.76
CA ARG A 144 -1.00 -22.03 -8.40
C ARG A 144 -0.36 -22.01 -9.78
N ILE A 145 -0.30 -20.87 -10.43
CA ILE A 145 0.14 -20.73 -11.83
C ILE A 145 1.35 -19.82 -11.98
N VAL A 146 1.76 -19.15 -10.93
CA VAL A 146 2.92 -18.25 -10.90
C VAL A 146 4.22 -19.04 -10.82
N SER A 147 5.27 -18.54 -11.49
CA SER A 147 6.60 -19.18 -11.57
C SER A 147 7.56 -18.70 -10.47
N LEU A 148 7.45 -17.43 -10.05
CA LEU A 148 8.27 -16.82 -9.01
C LEU A 148 7.37 -16.09 -8.00
N HIS A 149 7.54 -16.39 -6.72
CA HIS A 149 6.76 -15.81 -5.63
C HIS A 149 7.64 -14.89 -4.78
N PHE A 150 7.37 -13.60 -4.80
CA PHE A 150 8.07 -12.59 -4.00
C PHE A 150 7.26 -12.32 -2.73
N ALA A 151 7.56 -13.05 -1.68
CA ALA A 151 6.83 -12.96 -0.42
C ALA A 151 7.29 -11.73 0.40
N PRO A 152 6.37 -10.92 0.92
CA PRO A 152 6.74 -9.75 1.72
C PRO A 152 7.30 -10.11 3.10
N THR A 153 6.91 -11.27 3.66
CA THR A 153 7.29 -11.69 5.02
C THR A 153 7.55 -13.21 5.05
N ARG A 154 8.18 -13.68 6.14
CA ARG A 154 8.32 -15.12 6.38
C ARG A 154 6.99 -15.83 6.63
N SER A 155 6.00 -15.16 7.20
CA SER A 155 4.65 -15.73 7.37
C SER A 155 3.94 -15.93 6.02
N ALA A 156 4.12 -15.01 5.07
CA ALA A 156 3.64 -15.14 3.71
C ALA A 156 4.34 -16.32 2.98
N GLN A 157 5.66 -16.47 3.12
CA GLN A 157 6.40 -17.64 2.64
C GLN A 157 5.83 -18.93 3.23
N ALA A 158 5.65 -18.99 4.56
CA ALA A 158 5.12 -20.16 5.23
C ALA A 158 3.69 -20.52 4.76
N ALA A 159 2.88 -19.54 4.40
CA ALA A 159 1.56 -19.77 3.82
C ALA A 159 1.65 -20.45 2.44
N LEU A 160 2.54 -19.99 1.56
CA LEU A 160 2.80 -20.58 0.26
C LEU A 160 3.32 -22.05 0.38
N LEU A 161 4.27 -22.29 1.29
CA LEU A 161 4.80 -23.61 1.55
C LEU A 161 3.71 -24.58 2.05
N ARG A 162 2.84 -24.15 2.97
CA ARG A 162 1.70 -24.97 3.42
C ARG A 162 0.73 -25.33 2.30
N GLU A 163 0.65 -24.50 1.28
CA GLU A 163 -0.16 -24.76 0.09
C GLU A 163 0.56 -25.59 -0.97
N GLY A 164 1.79 -26.05 -0.71
CA GLY A 164 2.56 -26.91 -1.60
C GLY A 164 3.28 -26.16 -2.74
N VAL A 165 3.50 -24.85 -2.61
CA VAL A 165 4.37 -24.12 -3.53
C VAL A 165 5.81 -24.54 -3.28
N ALA A 166 6.58 -24.80 -4.35
CA ALA A 166 7.96 -25.23 -4.25
C ALA A 166 8.86 -24.13 -3.67
N GLU A 167 9.70 -24.47 -2.68
CA GLU A 167 10.49 -23.52 -1.92
C GLU A 167 11.47 -22.72 -2.80
N ASP A 168 12.06 -23.33 -3.80
CA ASP A 168 13.01 -22.72 -4.75
C ASP A 168 12.36 -21.66 -5.65
N THR A 169 11.02 -21.63 -5.72
CA THR A 169 10.25 -20.61 -6.42
C THR A 169 9.87 -19.40 -5.53
N ILE A 170 10.10 -19.49 -4.22
CA ILE A 170 9.73 -18.45 -3.26
C ILE A 170 10.96 -17.66 -2.81
N GLU A 171 10.90 -16.33 -2.85
CA GLU A 171 11.90 -15.45 -2.26
C GLU A 171 11.24 -14.47 -1.29
N VAL A 172 11.74 -14.40 -0.05
CA VAL A 172 11.30 -13.39 0.93
C VAL A 172 12.05 -12.09 0.62
N THR A 173 11.34 -11.15 0.03
CA THR A 173 11.92 -9.90 -0.47
C THR A 173 11.72 -8.71 0.47
N GLY A 174 10.72 -8.73 1.31
CA GLY A 174 10.12 -7.55 1.91
C GLY A 174 8.97 -7.02 1.04
N ASN A 175 8.22 -6.05 1.56
CA ASN A 175 7.13 -5.41 0.82
C ASN A 175 7.64 -4.17 0.10
N THR A 176 7.40 -4.08 -1.19
CA THR A 176 7.80 -2.95 -2.05
C THR A 176 7.15 -1.61 -1.68
N VAL A 177 6.14 -1.61 -0.80
CA VAL A 177 5.57 -0.38 -0.25
C VAL A 177 6.60 0.39 0.59
N VAL A 178 7.52 -0.30 1.28
CA VAL A 178 8.61 0.33 2.04
C VAL A 178 9.63 0.97 1.09
N ASP A 179 9.94 0.30 -0.02
CA ASP A 179 10.77 0.88 -1.09
C ASP A 179 10.14 2.13 -1.69
N ALA A 180 8.81 2.09 -1.95
CA ALA A 180 8.06 3.22 -2.48
C ALA A 180 8.06 4.42 -1.52
N LEU A 181 7.92 4.15 -0.22
CA LEU A 181 8.02 5.16 0.83
C LEU A 181 9.38 5.88 0.80
N PHE A 182 10.48 5.13 0.80
CA PHE A 182 11.82 5.71 0.78
C PHE A 182 12.12 6.42 -0.54
N MET A 183 11.62 5.91 -1.66
CA MET A 183 11.72 6.58 -2.95
C MET A 183 11.00 7.94 -2.93
N GLU A 184 9.79 8.01 -2.37
CA GLU A 184 9.04 9.27 -2.25
C GLU A 184 9.72 10.24 -1.28
N LEU A 185 10.26 9.78 -0.15
CA LEU A 185 11.03 10.63 0.78
C LEU A 185 12.27 11.23 0.11
N SER A 186 13.00 10.44 -0.68
CA SER A 186 14.15 10.92 -1.45
C SER A 186 13.74 12.01 -2.45
N ARG A 187 12.59 11.87 -3.10
CA ARG A 187 12.02 12.89 -4.01
C ARG A 187 11.64 14.16 -3.26
N GLN A 188 11.05 14.03 -2.08
CA GLN A 188 10.70 15.19 -1.24
C GLN A 188 11.92 15.96 -0.72
N ALA A 189 13.12 15.40 -0.84
CA ALA A 189 14.35 16.13 -0.59
C ALA A 189 14.67 17.16 -1.70
N GLU A 190 14.11 17.00 -2.91
CA GLU A 190 14.25 17.95 -4.01
C GLU A 190 13.54 19.28 -3.67
N PRO A 191 14.20 20.44 -3.83
CA PRO A 191 13.64 21.74 -3.40
C PRO A 191 12.29 22.07 -4.02
N SER A 192 12.07 21.77 -5.29
CA SER A 192 10.83 22.03 -6.02
C SER A 192 9.66 21.19 -5.51
N ILE A 193 9.91 19.91 -5.26
CA ILE A 193 8.91 18.96 -4.75
C ILE A 193 8.57 19.34 -3.30
N ARG A 194 9.59 19.60 -2.48
CA ARG A 194 9.40 20.03 -1.10
C ARG A 194 8.55 21.31 -1.02
N ALA A 195 8.87 22.33 -1.81
CA ALA A 195 8.11 23.57 -1.85
C ALA A 195 6.64 23.34 -2.25
N SER A 196 6.39 22.44 -3.21
CA SER A 196 5.04 22.07 -3.64
C SER A 196 4.25 21.39 -2.52
N VAL A 197 4.86 20.44 -1.79
CA VAL A 197 4.26 19.76 -0.63
C VAL A 197 3.96 20.75 0.49
N GLU A 198 4.92 21.61 0.84
CA GLU A 198 4.76 22.64 1.87
C GLU A 198 3.61 23.60 1.52
N ALA A 199 3.53 24.09 0.29
CA ALA A 199 2.45 24.97 -0.16
C ALA A 199 1.08 24.28 -0.08
N SER A 200 0.99 23.04 -0.55
CA SER A 200 -0.23 22.25 -0.54
C SER A 200 -0.73 21.99 0.88
N LEU A 201 0.14 21.53 1.79
CA LEU A 201 -0.23 21.24 3.17
C LEU A 201 -0.46 22.50 4.00
N THR A 202 0.27 23.58 3.73
CA THR A 202 0.00 24.91 4.33
C THR A 202 -1.40 25.40 3.96
N THR A 203 -1.80 25.24 2.71
CA THR A 203 -3.16 25.60 2.27
C THR A 203 -4.23 24.76 2.96
N ALA A 204 -3.99 23.46 3.12
CA ALA A 204 -4.96 22.54 3.69
C ALA A 204 -5.08 22.61 5.22
N ILE A 205 -3.99 22.92 5.94
CA ILE A 205 -3.89 22.77 7.40
C ILE A 205 -3.58 24.10 8.09
N GLY A 206 -2.78 24.95 7.45
CA GLY A 206 -2.27 26.20 8.02
C GLY A 206 -0.74 26.26 8.05
N PRO A 207 -0.16 27.46 8.24
CA PRO A 207 1.28 27.71 8.06
C PRO A 207 2.18 27.00 9.09
N ASP A 208 1.64 26.63 10.23
CA ASP A 208 2.35 25.97 11.33
C ASP A 208 2.22 24.42 11.33
N TRP A 209 1.70 23.82 10.24
CA TRP A 209 1.49 22.36 10.16
C TRP A 209 2.79 21.56 10.33
N ALA A 210 3.91 22.12 9.91
CA ALA A 210 5.21 21.46 9.95
C ALA A 210 5.95 21.64 11.29
N THR A 211 5.57 22.63 12.09
CA THR A 211 6.27 22.99 13.35
C THR A 211 5.51 22.55 14.61
N ARG A 212 4.18 22.53 14.55
CA ARG A 212 3.34 22.10 15.66
C ARG A 212 3.24 20.56 15.65
N PRO A 213 3.43 19.86 16.80
CA PRO A 213 3.28 18.42 16.86
C PRO A 213 1.85 18.00 16.54
N PHE A 214 1.69 16.84 15.88
CA PHE A 214 0.35 16.36 15.53
C PHE A 214 0.23 14.83 15.53
N VAL A 215 -0.99 14.38 15.73
CA VAL A 215 -1.44 13.01 15.54
C VAL A 215 -2.10 12.93 14.16
N LEU A 216 -1.67 11.98 13.34
CA LEU A 216 -2.28 11.71 12.04
C LEU A 216 -3.38 10.65 12.20
N ILE A 217 -4.54 10.90 11.57
CA ILE A 217 -5.69 10.02 11.67
C ILE A 217 -6.10 9.56 10.28
N THR A 218 -6.35 8.25 10.13
CA THR A 218 -7.02 7.70 8.94
C THR A 218 -8.06 6.68 9.38
N GLY A 219 -9.27 6.77 8.85
CA GLY A 219 -10.35 5.84 9.19
C GLY A 219 -11.43 5.86 8.11
N HIS A 220 -11.74 4.67 7.55
CA HIS A 220 -12.73 4.55 6.48
C HIS A 220 -13.28 3.13 6.30
N ARG A 221 -12.86 2.17 7.12
CA ARG A 221 -13.24 0.76 6.98
C ARG A 221 -14.71 0.54 7.30
N ARG A 222 -15.39 -0.22 6.44
CA ARG A 222 -16.83 -0.49 6.54
C ARG A 222 -17.21 -1.27 7.80
N GLU A 223 -16.30 -2.10 8.30
CA GLU A 223 -16.50 -2.89 9.52
C GLU A 223 -16.71 -2.03 10.77
N SER A 224 -16.19 -0.81 10.78
CA SER A 224 -16.34 0.14 11.90
C SER A 224 -17.57 1.04 11.77
N PHE A 225 -18.31 1.04 10.65
CA PHE A 225 -19.42 1.97 10.44
C PHE A 225 -20.52 1.82 11.51
N GLY A 226 -21.17 2.92 11.84
CA GLY A 226 -22.15 3.02 12.92
C GLY A 226 -21.50 3.36 14.27
N GLU A 227 -21.86 2.65 15.32
CA GLU A 227 -21.44 2.94 16.70
C GLU A 227 -19.91 2.90 16.88
N GLY A 228 -19.22 1.92 16.27
CA GLY A 228 -17.76 1.84 16.35
C GLY A 228 -17.08 3.09 15.79
N PHE A 229 -17.55 3.60 14.66
CA PHE A 229 -17.00 4.81 14.06
C PHE A 229 -17.30 6.08 14.89
N GLU A 230 -18.47 6.11 15.56
CA GLU A 230 -18.79 7.20 16.49
C GLU A 230 -17.89 7.16 17.73
N GLN A 231 -17.58 5.97 18.27
CA GLN A 231 -16.63 5.82 19.36
C GLN A 231 -15.23 6.32 18.97
N ILE A 232 -14.75 5.97 17.77
CA ILE A 232 -13.49 6.50 17.22
C ILE A 232 -13.53 8.04 17.19
N CYS A 233 -14.61 8.65 16.69
CA CYS A 233 -14.73 10.11 16.67
C CYS A 233 -14.76 10.71 18.09
N ARG A 234 -15.44 10.08 19.06
CA ARG A 234 -15.42 10.52 20.46
C ARG A 234 -14.02 10.46 21.05
N ALA A 235 -13.30 9.37 20.81
CA ALA A 235 -11.90 9.23 21.24
C ALA A 235 -11.01 10.36 20.71
N ILE A 236 -11.10 10.65 19.40
CA ILE A 236 -10.35 11.75 18.77
C ILE A 236 -10.69 13.09 19.43
N ARG A 237 -11.98 13.35 19.69
CA ARG A 237 -12.42 14.57 20.36
C ARG A 237 -11.89 14.66 21.80
N THR A 238 -11.98 13.59 22.58
CA THR A 238 -11.47 13.51 23.95
C THR A 238 -9.97 13.78 23.99
N LEU A 239 -9.20 13.19 23.08
CA LEU A 239 -7.75 13.42 22.95
C LEU A 239 -7.43 14.85 22.54
N ALA A 240 -8.16 15.42 21.59
CA ALA A 240 -7.95 16.80 21.15
C ALA A 240 -8.19 17.80 22.28
N LEU A 241 -9.21 17.60 23.11
CA LEU A 241 -9.49 18.45 24.26
C LEU A 241 -8.42 18.29 25.36
N ARG A 242 -7.86 17.09 25.54
CA ARG A 242 -6.80 16.82 26.52
C ARG A 242 -5.45 17.40 26.13
N TYR A 243 -5.13 17.40 24.82
CA TYR A 243 -3.84 17.85 24.28
C TYR A 243 -4.00 19.07 23.36
N PRO A 244 -4.30 20.24 23.91
CA PRO A 244 -4.52 21.47 23.10
C PRO A 244 -3.26 21.91 22.35
N GLU A 245 -2.06 21.51 22.77
CA GLU A 245 -0.79 21.77 22.12
C GLU A 245 -0.56 20.94 20.86
N TYR A 246 -1.20 19.76 20.76
CA TYR A 246 -1.17 18.91 19.54
C TYR A 246 -2.25 19.32 18.55
N ARG A 247 -1.96 19.10 17.27
CA ARG A 247 -3.00 19.03 16.25
C ARG A 247 -3.43 17.58 16.03
N PHE A 248 -4.66 17.41 15.59
CA PHE A 248 -5.23 16.15 15.14
C PHE A 248 -5.60 16.32 13.67
N ILE A 249 -4.76 15.80 12.76
CA ILE A 249 -4.94 15.98 11.32
C ILE A 249 -5.62 14.75 10.75
N TYR A 250 -6.79 14.96 10.15
CA TYR A 250 -7.61 13.88 9.61
C TYR A 250 -7.95 14.13 8.14
N PRO A 251 -7.24 13.51 7.18
CA PRO A 251 -7.67 13.41 5.79
C PRO A 251 -8.95 12.59 5.71
N VAL A 252 -10.10 13.23 5.55
CA VAL A 252 -11.43 12.60 5.68
C VAL A 252 -11.83 11.95 4.37
N HIS A 253 -12.10 10.64 4.41
CA HIS A 253 -12.55 9.88 3.26
C HIS A 253 -13.92 10.36 2.76
N LEU A 254 -14.14 10.38 1.43
CA LEU A 254 -15.34 10.96 0.80
C LEU A 254 -16.63 10.15 1.02
N ASN A 255 -16.54 8.94 1.59
CA ASN A 255 -17.72 8.13 1.88
C ASN A 255 -18.65 8.86 2.90
N PRO A 256 -19.93 9.02 2.60
CA PRO A 256 -20.88 9.66 3.49
C PRO A 256 -20.97 9.04 4.90
N ASN A 257 -20.73 7.73 5.03
CA ASN A 257 -20.69 7.03 6.31
C ASN A 257 -19.48 7.43 7.18
N VAL A 258 -18.46 8.02 6.59
CA VAL A 258 -17.32 8.63 7.27
C VAL A 258 -17.57 10.11 7.51
N GLN A 259 -17.96 10.85 6.47
CA GLN A 259 -18.10 12.31 6.55
C GLN A 259 -19.15 12.77 7.57
N ARG A 260 -20.31 12.06 7.65
CA ARG A 260 -21.41 12.46 8.53
C ARG A 260 -21.02 12.46 10.01
N PRO A 261 -20.51 11.35 10.61
CA PRO A 261 -20.09 11.34 12.01
C PRO A 261 -18.88 12.23 12.27
N VAL A 262 -17.89 12.29 11.36
CA VAL A 262 -16.73 13.16 11.48
C VAL A 262 -17.15 14.62 11.57
N ASN A 263 -17.97 15.11 10.64
CA ASN A 263 -18.42 16.49 10.66
C ASN A 263 -19.30 16.80 11.88
N ARG A 264 -20.15 15.87 12.30
CA ARG A 264 -21.03 16.06 13.47
C ARG A 264 -20.25 16.16 14.78
N LEU A 265 -19.23 15.31 14.97
CA LEU A 265 -18.57 15.14 16.27
C LEU A 265 -17.25 15.92 16.38
N LEU A 266 -16.56 16.18 15.28
CA LEU A 266 -15.23 16.76 15.28
C LEU A 266 -15.15 18.19 14.73
N LYS A 267 -16.11 18.60 13.89
CA LYS A 267 -16.11 19.94 13.33
C LYS A 267 -16.25 20.99 14.44
N GLY A 268 -15.39 22.01 14.39
CA GLY A 268 -15.40 23.11 15.37
C GLY A 268 -14.53 22.89 16.60
N VAL A 269 -13.87 21.73 16.74
CA VAL A 269 -12.82 21.53 17.75
C VAL A 269 -11.54 22.24 17.27
N ALA A 270 -11.02 23.17 18.04
CA ALA A 270 -10.01 24.15 17.59
C ALA A 270 -8.72 23.55 17.04
N ASN A 271 -8.28 22.40 17.57
CA ASN A 271 -7.05 21.74 17.17
C ASN A 271 -7.27 20.47 16.32
N ILE A 272 -8.49 20.23 15.85
CA ILE A 272 -8.79 19.17 14.87
C ILE A 272 -8.83 19.80 13.46
N CYS A 273 -7.97 19.30 12.58
CA CYS A 273 -7.88 19.71 11.18
C CYS A 273 -8.51 18.63 10.29
N LEU A 274 -9.76 18.84 9.87
CA LEU A 274 -10.43 18.00 8.88
C LEU A 274 -10.06 18.49 7.49
N ILE A 275 -9.31 17.68 6.73
CA ILE A 275 -8.83 18.05 5.40
C ILE A 275 -9.35 17.07 4.33
N PRO A 276 -9.37 17.46 3.05
CA PRO A 276 -9.68 16.52 1.97
C PRO A 276 -8.70 15.33 1.94
N PRO A 277 -9.09 14.20 1.32
CA PRO A 277 -8.16 13.10 1.05
C PRO A 277 -6.90 13.61 0.35
N GLN A 278 -5.74 13.12 0.79
CA GLN A 278 -4.45 13.56 0.27
C GLN A 278 -3.89 12.57 -0.77
N GLY A 279 -3.16 13.10 -1.74
CA GLY A 279 -2.31 12.29 -2.62
C GLY A 279 -1.19 11.58 -1.84
N TYR A 280 -0.58 10.55 -2.43
CA TYR A 280 0.46 9.75 -1.78
C TYR A 280 1.61 10.61 -1.25
N ARG A 281 2.10 11.55 -2.07
CA ARG A 281 3.17 12.50 -1.73
C ARG A 281 2.89 13.30 -0.46
N ASN A 282 1.74 13.97 -0.39
CA ASN A 282 1.34 14.73 0.79
C ASN A 282 1.12 13.84 2.00
N PHE A 283 0.56 12.63 1.78
CA PHE A 283 0.32 11.68 2.86
C PHE A 283 1.62 11.14 3.47
N VAL A 284 2.64 10.86 2.64
CA VAL A 284 3.99 10.51 3.10
C VAL A 284 4.62 11.64 3.91
N ALA A 285 4.46 12.90 3.49
CA ALA A 285 4.95 14.04 4.26
C ALA A 285 4.27 14.17 5.63
N LEU A 286 2.95 13.93 5.70
CA LEU A 286 2.22 13.88 6.97
C LEU A 286 2.68 12.72 7.86
N MET A 287 2.81 11.51 7.32
CA MET A 287 3.32 10.36 8.07
C MET A 287 4.72 10.62 8.62
N ASN A 288 5.61 11.18 7.80
CA ASN A 288 6.99 11.43 8.21
C ASN A 288 7.11 12.45 9.35
N ARG A 289 6.19 13.39 9.46
CA ARG A 289 6.23 14.48 10.47
C ARG A 289 5.33 14.26 11.69
N CYS A 290 4.34 13.37 11.62
CA CYS A 290 3.44 13.11 12.75
C CYS A 290 4.20 12.53 13.96
N LYS A 291 3.60 12.69 15.15
CA LYS A 291 4.09 12.05 16.38
C LYS A 291 3.72 10.56 16.40
N LEU A 292 2.45 10.26 16.17
CA LEU A 292 1.91 8.89 16.07
C LEU A 292 0.72 8.86 15.11
N ILE A 293 0.23 7.68 14.79
CA ILE A 293 -0.85 7.48 13.82
C ILE A 293 -1.97 6.64 14.42
N LEU A 294 -3.21 7.15 14.30
CA LEU A 294 -4.45 6.39 14.54
C LEU A 294 -5.01 5.94 13.18
N THR A 295 -5.09 4.64 12.92
CA THR A 295 -5.43 4.16 11.57
C THR A 295 -6.26 2.88 11.56
N ASP A 296 -7.04 2.68 10.49
CA ASP A 296 -7.63 1.38 10.11
C ASP A 296 -7.02 0.81 8.81
N SER A 297 -6.01 1.50 8.25
CA SER A 297 -5.38 1.16 6.97
C SER A 297 -4.29 0.10 7.12
N GLY A 298 -4.33 -0.95 6.27
CA GLY A 298 -3.26 -1.95 6.18
C GLY A 298 -1.94 -1.36 5.67
N GLY A 299 -1.98 -0.49 4.65
CA GLY A 299 -0.77 0.13 4.09
C GLY A 299 -0.02 0.99 5.11
N VAL A 300 -0.73 1.76 5.93
CA VAL A 300 -0.11 2.58 6.98
C VAL A 300 0.61 1.72 8.02
N GLN A 301 0.07 0.53 8.34
CA GLN A 301 0.72 -0.43 9.24
C GLN A 301 2.05 -0.96 8.67
N GLU A 302 2.19 -1.01 7.35
CA GLU A 302 3.40 -1.45 6.66
C GLU A 302 4.44 -0.31 6.51
N GLU A 303 3.98 0.92 6.25
CA GLU A 303 4.83 2.08 5.92
C GLU A 303 5.33 2.84 7.15
N ALA A 304 4.43 3.19 8.08
CA ALA A 304 4.73 4.08 9.20
C ALA A 304 5.85 3.59 10.15
N PRO A 305 5.99 2.27 10.41
CA PRO A 305 7.10 1.77 11.21
C PRO A 305 8.48 2.09 10.64
N SER A 306 8.62 2.14 9.30
CA SER A 306 9.89 2.52 8.64
C SER A 306 10.28 3.99 8.87
N LEU A 307 9.34 4.81 9.36
CA LEU A 307 9.55 6.20 9.76
C LEU A 307 9.73 6.37 11.27
N GLY A 308 9.76 5.27 12.03
CA GLY A 308 9.78 5.31 13.49
C GLY A 308 8.50 5.91 14.08
N LYS A 309 7.34 5.69 13.44
CA LYS A 309 6.05 6.23 13.92
C LYS A 309 5.22 5.13 14.56
N PRO A 310 4.88 5.25 15.86
CA PRO A 310 3.95 4.35 16.51
C PRO A 310 2.59 4.35 15.82
N VAL A 311 2.02 3.15 15.65
CA VAL A 311 0.74 2.95 14.97
C VAL A 311 -0.28 2.31 15.91
N LEU A 312 -1.38 3.01 16.16
CA LEU A 312 -2.54 2.46 16.86
C LEU A 312 -3.61 2.08 15.83
N VAL A 313 -3.90 0.79 15.77
CA VAL A 313 -4.80 0.21 14.77
C VAL A 313 -6.21 0.14 15.34
N MET A 314 -7.11 0.97 14.82
CA MET A 314 -8.52 1.11 15.26
C MET A 314 -9.41 0.04 14.63
N ARG A 315 -9.03 -1.24 14.78
CA ARG A 315 -9.73 -2.43 14.28
C ARG A 315 -9.70 -3.53 15.32
N GLU A 316 -10.69 -4.43 15.28
CA GLU A 316 -10.71 -5.63 16.14
C GLU A 316 -9.73 -6.70 15.63
N THR A 317 -9.49 -6.73 14.33
CA THR A 317 -8.56 -7.68 13.68
C THR A 317 -7.73 -6.97 12.62
N THR A 318 -6.55 -7.53 12.31
CA THR A 318 -5.70 -7.04 11.21
C THR A 318 -5.20 -8.20 10.36
N GLU A 319 -5.04 -7.94 9.06
CA GLU A 319 -4.33 -8.85 8.14
C GLU A 319 -2.81 -8.67 8.20
N ARG A 320 -2.32 -7.91 9.18
CA ARG A 320 -0.90 -7.56 9.39
C ARG A 320 -0.44 -7.96 10.80
N PRO A 321 -0.56 -9.25 11.18
CA PRO A 321 -0.21 -9.70 12.53
C PRO A 321 1.27 -9.47 12.84
N GLU A 322 2.14 -9.50 11.82
CA GLU A 322 3.58 -9.31 12.00
C GLU A 322 3.93 -7.95 12.63
N GLY A 323 3.19 -6.88 12.30
CA GLY A 323 3.40 -5.55 12.89
C GLY A 323 3.05 -5.52 14.38
N ILE A 324 2.03 -6.27 14.79
CA ILE A 324 1.64 -6.42 16.19
C ILE A 324 2.69 -7.25 16.95
N GLU A 325 3.10 -8.38 16.39
CA GLU A 325 4.11 -9.29 16.95
C GLU A 325 5.47 -8.59 17.10
N ALA A 326 5.86 -7.77 16.12
CA ALA A 326 7.10 -6.98 16.16
C ALA A 326 7.03 -5.77 17.09
N GLY A 327 5.84 -5.41 17.59
CA GLY A 327 5.64 -4.25 18.46
C GLY A 327 5.67 -2.89 17.73
N THR A 328 5.59 -2.87 16.39
CA THR A 328 5.53 -1.64 15.59
C THR A 328 4.12 -1.04 15.52
N ALA A 329 3.11 -1.86 15.80
CA ALA A 329 1.72 -1.46 15.84
C ALA A 329 1.00 -2.10 17.04
N LEU A 330 -0.06 -1.46 17.52
CA LEU A 330 -0.91 -1.96 18.59
C LEU A 330 -2.37 -1.98 18.12
N LEU A 331 -3.03 -3.13 18.24
CA LEU A 331 -4.44 -3.29 17.94
C LEU A 331 -5.28 -2.76 19.12
N VAL A 332 -6.02 -1.66 18.91
CA VAL A 332 -6.78 -0.97 19.97
C VAL A 332 -8.29 -1.09 19.80
N GLY A 333 -8.77 -1.70 18.70
CA GLY A 333 -10.19 -1.78 18.43
C GLY A 333 -10.83 -0.42 18.12
N ALA A 334 -12.16 -0.38 18.12
CA ALA A 334 -12.93 0.84 17.89
C ALA A 334 -13.43 1.50 19.20
N ALA A 335 -13.19 0.89 20.37
CA ALA A 335 -13.67 1.40 21.66
C ALA A 335 -12.96 2.71 22.06
N GLU A 336 -13.75 3.72 22.45
CA GLU A 336 -13.24 5.04 22.83
C GLU A 336 -12.16 4.96 23.89
N THR A 337 -12.40 4.21 24.98
CA THR A 337 -11.48 4.10 26.13
C THR A 337 -10.15 3.50 25.70
N ALA A 338 -10.15 2.42 24.91
CA ALA A 338 -8.93 1.77 24.46
C ALA A 338 -8.08 2.68 23.56
N ILE A 339 -8.71 3.43 22.64
CA ILE A 339 -8.02 4.39 21.78
C ILE A 339 -7.42 5.52 22.63
N VAL A 340 -8.21 6.07 23.57
CA VAL A 340 -7.77 7.18 24.45
C VAL A 340 -6.61 6.74 25.32
N ASP A 341 -6.75 5.64 26.08
CA ASP A 341 -5.75 5.19 27.05
C ASP A 341 -4.40 4.85 26.37
N ASN A 342 -4.42 4.14 25.24
CA ASN A 342 -3.20 3.81 24.51
C ASN A 342 -2.56 5.03 23.84
N THR A 343 -3.36 6.00 23.37
CA THR A 343 -2.82 7.25 22.82
C THR A 343 -2.16 8.09 23.93
N ILE A 344 -2.80 8.23 25.10
CA ILE A 344 -2.25 8.91 26.27
C ILE A 344 -0.92 8.28 26.67
N ARG A 345 -0.89 6.95 26.79
CA ARG A 345 0.33 6.22 27.14
C ARG A 345 1.48 6.54 26.18
N LEU A 346 1.23 6.57 24.86
CA LEU A 346 2.29 6.90 23.87
C LEU A 346 2.67 8.38 23.85
N LEU A 347 1.78 9.29 24.22
CA LEU A 347 2.11 10.72 24.25
C LEU A 347 2.82 11.13 25.54
N ASP A 348 2.45 10.52 26.68
CA ASP A 348 2.93 10.90 28.01
C ASP A 348 4.13 10.06 28.47
N GLU A 349 4.27 8.79 28.01
CA GLU A 349 5.33 7.88 28.43
C GLU A 349 6.40 7.68 27.35
N THR A 350 7.51 8.41 27.42
CA THR A 350 8.64 8.29 26.49
C THR A 350 9.13 6.85 26.29
N PRO A 351 9.30 6.00 27.34
CA PRO A 351 9.73 4.61 27.12
C PRO A 351 8.75 3.78 26.29
N ALA A 352 7.44 3.98 26.47
CA ALA A 352 6.42 3.28 25.69
C ALA A 352 6.44 3.71 24.22
N TYR A 353 6.59 5.01 23.98
CA TYR A 353 6.76 5.57 22.64
C TYR A 353 8.02 5.03 21.96
N ASP A 354 9.17 5.13 22.63
CA ASP A 354 10.48 4.74 22.07
C ASP A 354 10.55 3.24 21.78
N ALA A 355 9.94 2.42 22.62
CA ALA A 355 9.87 0.97 22.38
C ALA A 355 9.16 0.65 21.04
N MET A 356 8.04 1.32 20.73
CA MET A 356 7.32 1.13 19.48
C MET A 356 8.00 1.81 18.29
N ALA A 357 8.52 3.03 18.48
CA ALA A 357 9.16 3.81 17.43
C ALA A 357 10.47 3.18 16.93
N ASN A 358 11.20 2.48 17.80
CA ASN A 358 12.47 1.82 17.49
C ASN A 358 12.32 0.33 17.16
N ALA A 359 11.11 -0.22 17.18
CA ALA A 359 10.85 -1.60 16.79
C ALA A 359 11.17 -1.82 15.30
N VAL A 360 11.74 -2.98 14.99
CA VAL A 360 12.14 -3.31 13.60
C VAL A 360 10.90 -3.55 12.75
N ASN A 361 10.81 -2.86 11.62
CA ASN A 361 9.71 -3.06 10.68
C ASN A 361 9.75 -4.46 10.05
N PRO A 362 8.78 -5.35 10.30
CA PRO A 362 8.77 -6.71 9.75
C PRO A 362 8.48 -6.77 8.25
N TYR A 363 8.00 -5.67 7.66
CA TYR A 363 7.60 -5.62 6.25
C TYR A 363 8.73 -5.27 5.30
N GLY A 364 9.93 -4.97 5.79
CA GLY A 364 11.10 -4.80 4.95
C GLY A 364 11.98 -3.61 5.32
N ASP A 365 13.07 -3.51 4.58
CA ASP A 365 14.16 -2.54 4.77
C ASP A 365 14.31 -1.57 3.58
N GLY A 366 13.34 -1.55 2.64
CA GLY A 366 13.36 -0.70 1.45
C GLY A 366 14.26 -1.23 0.32
N ARG A 367 14.58 -2.53 0.32
CA ARG A 367 15.39 -3.20 -0.71
C ARG A 367 14.66 -4.36 -1.39
N ALA A 368 13.34 -4.39 -1.31
CA ALA A 368 12.53 -5.45 -1.92
C ALA A 368 12.64 -5.43 -3.45
N ALA A 369 12.60 -4.25 -4.06
CA ALA A 369 12.73 -4.09 -5.51
C ALA A 369 14.08 -4.62 -6.04
N GLU A 370 15.18 -4.35 -5.35
CA GLU A 370 16.50 -4.87 -5.69
C GLU A 370 16.52 -6.41 -5.67
N ARG A 371 15.96 -7.01 -4.61
CA ARG A 371 15.89 -8.49 -4.47
C ARG A 371 15.04 -9.12 -5.56
N ILE A 372 13.89 -8.51 -5.89
CA ILE A 372 13.01 -8.95 -6.97
C ILE A 372 13.76 -8.96 -8.30
N VAL A 373 14.41 -7.85 -8.67
CA VAL A 373 15.13 -7.72 -9.93
C VAL A 373 16.34 -8.67 -10.00
N ALA A 374 17.09 -8.80 -8.92
CA ALA A 374 18.19 -9.76 -8.83
C ALA A 374 17.70 -11.23 -9.00
N ARG A 375 16.54 -11.60 -8.43
CA ARG A 375 15.95 -12.94 -8.60
C ARG A 375 15.52 -13.18 -10.05
N ILE A 376 14.96 -12.16 -10.72
CA ILE A 376 14.61 -12.23 -12.14
C ILE A 376 15.87 -12.38 -12.98
N GLY A 377 16.94 -11.62 -12.67
CA GLY A 377 18.25 -11.77 -13.32
C GLY A 377 18.77 -13.20 -13.21
N ARG A 378 18.78 -13.77 -11.99
CA ARG A 378 19.19 -15.18 -11.77
C ARG A 378 18.30 -16.17 -12.53
N PHE A 379 17.00 -15.95 -12.64
CA PHE A 379 16.08 -16.78 -13.41
C PHE A 379 16.46 -16.88 -14.90
N PHE A 380 17.04 -15.84 -15.46
CA PHE A 380 17.53 -15.79 -16.84
C PHE A 380 19.05 -16.02 -16.97
N GLY A 381 19.77 -16.33 -15.89
CA GLY A 381 21.23 -16.46 -15.91
C GLY A 381 21.98 -15.15 -16.21
N LEU A 382 21.35 -14.00 -15.94
CA LEU A 382 21.98 -12.67 -16.05
C LEU A 382 22.73 -12.33 -14.75
N GLN A 383 23.90 -11.68 -14.89
CA GLN A 383 24.72 -11.19 -13.77
C GLN A 383 24.31 -9.77 -13.37
#